data_02cddbe7904a8a3ef282dc45193402be
#
_entry.id   02cddbe7904a8a3ef282dc45193402be
#
_cell.length_a   1.000
_cell.length_b   1.000
_cell.length_c   1.000
_cell.angle_alpha   90.00
_cell.angle_beta   90.00
_cell.angle_gamma   90.00
#
_symmetry.space_group_name_H-M   'P 1'
#
loop_
_entity.id
_entity.type
_entity.pdbx_description
1 polymer ?
#
loop_
_entity_poly.entity_id
_entity_poly.type
_entity_poly.pdbx_seq_one_letter_code
_entity_poly.pdbx_strand_id
1 'polypeptide(L)'
;GDQLRPNLHIEDYSRVVIKILESEVEKINGEIFNVGSQNLSILEIANLVKNTVPKYINNINDISIEITSSNDPRSYHINSDKIKDTLNFSTMFTVEDAIKDICNAFSKNLFKDSLENINYFNVKKVKSLNVK
;
A
#
# COMPACT_ATOMS: atom_id res chain seq x y z
N GLY A 1 0.11 -18.05 1.99
CA GLY A 1 -0.09 -16.87 1.15
C GLY A 1 -1.53 -16.36 1.11
N ASP A 2 -2.47 -17.05 1.80
CA ASP A 2 -3.92 -16.74 1.72
C ASP A 2 -4.36 -15.61 2.67
N GLN A 3 -3.45 -15.12 3.52
CA GLN A 3 -3.76 -14.04 4.46
C GLN A 3 -4.10 -12.76 3.68
N LEU A 4 -5.29 -12.23 3.91
CA LEU A 4 -5.74 -10.98 3.32
C LEU A 4 -5.05 -9.78 3.95
N ARG A 5 -4.75 -8.81 3.11
CA ARG A 5 -4.24 -7.49 3.51
C ARG A 5 -5.05 -6.39 2.82
N PRO A 6 -5.61 -5.46 3.58
CA PRO A 6 -6.19 -4.26 3.00
C PRO A 6 -5.07 -3.38 2.46
N ASN A 7 -5.25 -2.92 1.22
CA ASN A 7 -4.28 -2.10 0.52
C ASN A 7 -4.88 -0.73 0.23
N LEU A 8 -4.06 0.29 0.30
CA LEU A 8 -4.43 1.66 -0.05
C LEU A 8 -3.24 2.33 -0.73
N HIS A 9 -3.46 2.88 -1.90
CA HIS A 9 -2.45 3.65 -2.62
C HIS A 9 -2.13 4.96 -1.88
N ILE A 10 -0.87 5.40 -1.87
CA ILE A 10 -0.47 6.61 -1.15
C ILE A 10 -1.17 7.88 -1.65
N GLU A 11 -1.48 7.95 -2.94
CA GLU A 11 -2.26 9.06 -3.50
C GLU A 11 -3.68 9.06 -2.93
N ASP A 12 -4.34 7.91 -2.83
CA ASP A 12 -5.65 7.82 -2.19
C ASP A 12 -5.59 8.14 -0.69
N TYR A 13 -4.50 7.77 -0.01
CA TYR A 13 -4.28 8.17 1.37
C TYR A 13 -4.19 9.70 1.50
N SER A 14 -3.45 10.35 0.62
CA SER A 14 -3.36 11.82 0.59
C SER A 14 -4.70 12.47 0.29
N ARG A 15 -5.44 11.94 -0.69
CA ARG A 15 -6.77 12.41 -1.07
C ARG A 15 -7.79 12.30 0.07
N VAL A 16 -7.77 11.20 0.81
CA VAL A 16 -8.71 11.04 1.94
C VAL A 16 -8.39 12.00 3.08
N VAL A 17 -7.11 12.26 3.37
CA VAL A 17 -6.73 13.26 4.38
C VAL A 17 -7.27 14.65 3.98
N ILE A 18 -7.06 15.06 2.73
CA ILE A 18 -7.60 16.34 2.21
C ILE A 18 -9.13 16.35 2.33
N LYS A 19 -9.78 15.25 1.90
CA LYS A 19 -11.24 15.15 1.96
C LYS A 19 -11.79 15.31 3.38
N ILE A 20 -11.12 14.71 4.37
CA ILE A 20 -11.51 14.86 5.77
C ILE A 20 -11.30 16.30 6.24
N LEU A 21 -10.19 16.94 5.91
CA LEU A 21 -9.89 18.33 6.30
C LEU A 21 -10.87 19.34 5.69
N GLU A 22 -11.42 19.05 4.53
CA GLU A 22 -12.40 19.90 3.82
C GLU A 22 -13.85 19.56 4.18
N SER A 23 -14.09 18.52 4.98
CA SER A 23 -15.44 18.08 5.33
C SER A 23 -16.03 18.91 6.48
N GLU A 24 -17.35 18.98 6.52
CA GLU A 24 -18.10 19.57 7.62
C GLU A 24 -17.81 18.85 8.92
N VAL A 25 -17.57 19.61 9.99
CA VAL A 25 -17.21 19.06 11.32
C VAL A 25 -18.25 18.06 11.82
N GLU A 26 -19.51 18.31 11.56
CA GLU A 26 -20.64 17.46 11.96
C GLU A 26 -20.59 16.05 11.35
N LYS A 27 -19.92 15.90 10.22
CA LYS A 27 -19.78 14.62 9.52
C LYS A 27 -18.57 13.82 9.97
N ILE A 28 -17.60 14.46 10.63
CA ILE A 28 -16.31 13.82 10.95
C ILE A 28 -16.01 13.80 12.45
N ASN A 29 -16.63 14.66 13.24
CA ASN A 29 -16.31 14.79 14.65
C ASN A 29 -16.64 13.51 15.44
N GLY A 30 -15.61 12.90 16.00
CA GLY A 30 -15.74 11.64 16.75
C GLY A 30 -15.93 10.41 15.88
N GLU A 31 -15.91 10.54 14.55
CA GLU A 31 -16.10 9.45 13.61
C GLU A 31 -14.80 8.71 13.30
N ILE A 32 -14.92 7.40 13.09
CA ILE A 32 -13.83 6.54 12.63
C ILE A 32 -14.18 5.99 11.26
N PHE A 33 -13.28 6.18 10.30
CA PHE A 33 -13.42 5.69 8.94
C PHE A 33 -12.32 4.68 8.61
N ASN A 34 -12.72 3.52 8.08
CA ASN A 34 -11.80 2.63 7.38
C ASN A 34 -11.67 3.08 5.94
N VAL A 35 -10.45 3.05 5.42
CA VAL A 35 -10.17 3.39 4.02
C VAL A 35 -9.24 2.35 3.42
N GLY A 36 -9.70 1.69 2.37
CA GLY A 36 -8.92 0.72 1.61
C GLY A 36 -9.48 0.59 0.20
N SER A 37 -8.61 0.25 -0.74
CA SER A 37 -8.96 0.04 -2.14
C SER A 37 -9.29 -1.43 -2.41
N GLN A 38 -8.38 -2.30 -2.04
CA GLN A 38 -8.48 -3.74 -2.34
C GLN A 38 -8.07 -4.57 -1.12
N ASN A 39 -8.83 -5.63 -0.85
CA ASN A 39 -8.45 -6.66 0.12
C ASN A 39 -7.88 -7.84 -0.67
N LEU A 40 -6.57 -7.94 -0.76
CA LEU A 40 -5.86 -8.97 -1.51
C LEU A 40 -5.08 -9.89 -0.58
N SER A 41 -4.98 -11.15 -0.96
CA SER A 41 -4.08 -12.08 -0.30
C SER A 41 -2.62 -11.76 -0.65
N ILE A 42 -1.70 -12.18 0.21
CA ILE A 42 -0.26 -12.03 -0.04
C ILE A 42 0.14 -12.69 -1.36
N LEU A 43 -0.46 -13.83 -1.70
CA LEU A 43 -0.19 -14.53 -2.96
C LEU A 43 -0.71 -13.74 -4.17
N GLU A 44 -1.90 -13.14 -4.08
CA GLU A 44 -2.42 -12.27 -5.16
C GLU A 44 -1.52 -11.06 -5.38
N ILE A 45 -1.05 -10.41 -4.29
CA ILE A 45 -0.09 -9.30 -4.40
C ILE A 45 1.21 -9.76 -5.06
N ALA A 46 1.76 -10.91 -4.65
CA ALA A 46 2.97 -11.46 -5.26
C ALA A 46 2.78 -11.74 -6.76
N ASN A 47 1.64 -12.27 -7.16
CA ASN A 47 1.31 -12.50 -8.57
C ASN A 47 1.15 -11.18 -9.35
N LEU A 48 0.55 -10.16 -8.76
CA LEU A 48 0.49 -8.82 -9.37
C LEU A 48 1.89 -8.25 -9.61
N VAL A 49 2.79 -8.36 -8.63
CA VAL A 49 4.20 -7.95 -8.79
C VAL A 49 4.87 -8.73 -9.91
N LYS A 50 4.79 -10.07 -9.88
CA LYS A 50 5.35 -10.96 -10.91
C LYS A 50 4.91 -10.58 -12.31
N ASN A 51 3.63 -10.27 -12.49
CA ASN A 51 3.03 -10.02 -13.79
C ASN A 51 3.19 -8.56 -14.27
N THR A 52 3.42 -7.62 -13.34
CA THR A 52 3.49 -6.19 -13.67
C THR A 52 4.92 -5.71 -13.85
N VAL A 53 5.84 -6.07 -12.97
CA VAL A 53 7.22 -5.56 -13.00
C VAL A 53 7.93 -5.80 -14.35
N PRO A 54 7.85 -6.98 -15.00
CA PRO A 54 8.51 -7.21 -16.29
C PRO A 54 8.02 -6.31 -17.42
N LYS A 55 6.83 -5.71 -17.30
CA LYS A 55 6.28 -4.78 -18.29
C LYS A 55 6.90 -3.38 -18.21
N TYR A 56 7.48 -3.03 -17.05
CA TYR A 56 7.96 -1.67 -16.77
C TYR A 56 9.46 -1.59 -16.50
N ILE A 57 10.10 -2.71 -16.15
CA ILE A 57 11.55 -2.76 -15.89
C ILE A 57 12.21 -3.62 -16.95
N ASN A 58 13.10 -3.00 -17.74
CA ASN A 58 13.85 -3.70 -18.78
C ASN A 58 14.79 -4.77 -18.18
N ASN A 59 15.00 -5.85 -18.94
CA ASN A 59 15.88 -6.96 -18.59
C ASN A 59 15.37 -7.85 -17.41
N ILE A 60 14.13 -7.66 -16.95
CA ILE A 60 13.46 -8.58 -16.04
C ILE A 60 12.41 -9.33 -16.85
N ASN A 61 12.67 -10.60 -17.19
CA ASN A 61 11.76 -11.39 -18.02
C ASN A 61 10.86 -12.33 -17.19
N ASP A 62 11.34 -12.79 -16.04
CA ASP A 62 10.57 -13.63 -15.12
C ASP A 62 10.95 -13.34 -13.67
N ILE A 63 9.95 -13.44 -12.79
CA ILE A 63 10.11 -13.30 -11.34
C ILE A 63 9.55 -14.56 -10.70
N SER A 64 10.40 -15.30 -9.99
CA SER A 64 9.97 -16.46 -9.22
C SER A 64 9.28 -16.03 -7.92
N ILE A 65 8.25 -16.77 -7.50
CA ILE A 65 7.62 -16.60 -6.20
C ILE A 65 8.11 -17.74 -5.31
N GLU A 66 8.75 -17.41 -4.20
CA GLU A 66 9.13 -18.36 -3.17
C GLU A 66 8.10 -18.32 -2.04
N ILE A 67 7.59 -19.48 -1.66
CA ILE A 67 6.64 -19.61 -0.56
C ILE A 67 7.38 -20.17 0.65
N THR A 68 7.46 -19.36 1.70
CA THR A 68 8.05 -19.77 2.98
C THR A 68 6.98 -19.85 4.06
N SER A 69 7.24 -20.68 5.09
CA SER A 69 6.37 -20.76 6.25
C SER A 69 6.37 -19.43 7.02
N SER A 70 5.22 -19.01 7.51
CA SER A 70 5.08 -17.81 8.34
C SER A 70 4.35 -18.17 9.63
N ASN A 71 4.83 -17.62 10.75
CA ASN A 71 4.16 -17.72 12.05
C ASN A 71 3.10 -16.63 12.26
N ASP A 72 2.79 -15.83 11.23
CA ASP A 72 1.77 -14.78 11.29
C ASP A 72 0.47 -15.25 10.62
N PRO A 73 -0.51 -15.81 11.38
CA PRO A 73 -1.77 -16.28 10.82
C PRO A 73 -2.79 -15.15 10.59
N ARG A 74 -2.46 -13.91 10.98
CA ARG A 74 -3.41 -12.80 10.93
C ARG A 74 -3.88 -12.54 9.50
N SER A 75 -5.19 -12.38 9.34
CA SER A 75 -5.83 -11.99 8.09
C SER A 75 -6.74 -10.80 8.37
N TYR A 76 -6.65 -9.77 7.54
CA TYR A 76 -7.40 -8.53 7.71
C TYR A 76 -8.21 -8.26 6.45
N HIS A 77 -9.46 -7.90 6.66
CA HIS A 77 -10.38 -7.43 5.63
C HIS A 77 -11.08 -6.20 6.14
N ILE A 78 -11.13 -5.13 5.36
CA ILE A 78 -11.83 -3.91 5.74
C ILE A 78 -12.93 -3.58 4.74
N ASN A 79 -13.97 -2.92 5.24
CA ASN A 79 -15.03 -2.32 4.45
C ASN A 79 -14.92 -0.80 4.55
N SER A 80 -15.03 -0.11 3.42
CA SER A 80 -14.91 1.35 3.29
C SER A 80 -16.24 2.02 2.92
N ASP A 81 -17.38 1.35 3.07
CA ASP A 81 -18.68 1.90 2.69
C ASP A 81 -19.03 3.13 3.53
N LYS A 82 -18.70 3.13 4.82
CA LYS A 82 -18.99 4.27 5.70
C LYS A 82 -18.40 5.59 5.17
N ILE A 83 -17.13 5.60 4.75
CA ILE A 83 -16.53 6.84 4.26
C ILE A 83 -17.11 7.24 2.89
N LYS A 84 -17.44 6.26 2.06
CA LYS A 84 -18.10 6.49 0.78
C LYS A 84 -19.46 7.15 0.98
N ASP A 85 -20.28 6.60 1.87
CA ASP A 85 -21.64 7.07 2.11
C ASP A 85 -21.68 8.42 2.85
N THR A 86 -20.73 8.61 3.80
CA THR A 86 -20.71 9.84 4.62
C THR A 86 -20.04 11.02 3.91
N LEU A 87 -18.90 10.76 3.25
CA LEU A 87 -18.06 11.81 2.67
C LEU A 87 -18.01 11.79 1.14
N ASN A 88 -18.72 10.87 0.49
CA ASN A 88 -18.67 10.64 -0.95
C ASN A 88 -17.22 10.45 -1.44
N PHE A 89 -16.43 9.68 -0.67
CA PHE A 89 -15.05 9.39 -1.01
C PHE A 89 -14.91 7.95 -1.52
N SER A 90 -14.23 7.79 -2.65
CA SER A 90 -13.86 6.49 -3.21
C SER A 90 -12.39 6.52 -3.64
N THR A 91 -11.74 5.39 -3.50
CA THR A 91 -10.37 5.18 -3.99
C THR A 91 -10.34 5.15 -5.52
N MET A 92 -9.25 5.59 -6.11
CA MET A 92 -9.06 5.64 -7.57
C MET A 92 -7.95 4.73 -8.05
N PHE A 93 -7.04 4.33 -7.17
CA PHE A 93 -5.84 3.59 -7.53
C PHE A 93 -5.88 2.17 -6.99
N THR A 94 -5.27 1.28 -7.74
CA THR A 94 -5.14 -0.15 -7.45
C THR A 94 -3.74 -0.49 -6.93
N VAL A 95 -3.56 -1.72 -6.45
CA VAL A 95 -2.22 -2.24 -6.12
C VAL A 95 -1.34 -2.32 -7.36
N GLU A 96 -1.91 -2.64 -8.52
CA GLU A 96 -1.15 -2.65 -9.79
C GLU A 96 -0.64 -1.25 -10.14
N ASP A 97 -1.41 -0.19 -9.89
CA ASP A 97 -0.95 1.19 -10.11
C ASP A 97 0.21 1.55 -9.17
N ALA A 98 0.15 1.13 -7.91
CA ALA A 98 1.28 1.31 -6.98
C ALA A 98 2.55 0.58 -7.45
N ILE A 99 2.44 -0.63 -8.01
CA ILE A 99 3.57 -1.35 -8.59
C ILE A 99 4.15 -0.59 -9.77
N LYS A 100 3.31 -0.06 -10.66
CA LYS A 100 3.74 0.78 -11.80
C LYS A 100 4.50 2.02 -11.34
N ASP A 101 3.99 2.71 -10.33
CA ASP A 101 4.63 3.91 -9.79
C ASP A 101 5.99 3.61 -9.18
N ILE A 102 6.12 2.51 -8.45
CA ILE A 102 7.40 2.04 -7.91
C ILE A 102 8.36 1.71 -9.07
N CYS A 103 7.93 0.99 -10.09
CA CYS A 103 8.75 0.68 -11.26
C CYS A 103 9.24 1.96 -11.97
N ASN A 104 8.36 2.93 -12.15
CA ASN A 104 8.70 4.23 -12.73
C ASN A 104 9.73 4.99 -11.88
N ALA A 105 9.60 4.95 -10.56
CA ALA A 105 10.55 5.57 -9.64
C ALA A 105 11.93 4.89 -9.69
N PHE A 106 11.99 3.56 -9.78
CA PHE A 106 13.22 2.82 -9.98
C PHE A 106 13.88 3.18 -11.32
N SER A 107 13.11 3.19 -12.42
CA SER A 107 13.61 3.54 -13.74
C SER A 107 14.19 4.96 -13.82
N LYS A 108 13.66 5.88 -13.00
CA LYS A 108 14.14 7.25 -12.85
C LYS A 108 15.27 7.41 -11.82
N ASN A 109 15.74 6.30 -11.23
CA ASN A 109 16.78 6.27 -10.20
C ASN A 109 16.48 7.17 -8.98
N LEU A 110 15.20 7.22 -8.58
CA LEU A 110 14.76 8.02 -7.41
C LEU A 110 15.06 7.32 -6.09
N PHE A 111 15.21 6.00 -6.09
CA PHE A 111 15.57 5.20 -4.92
C PHE A 111 17.09 4.97 -4.89
N LYS A 112 17.81 5.87 -4.23
CA LYS A 112 19.25 5.71 -4.05
C LYS A 112 19.54 4.73 -2.92
N ASP A 113 20.43 3.76 -3.18
CA ASP A 113 20.89 2.76 -2.20
C ASP A 113 19.72 2.04 -1.52
N SER A 114 18.69 1.68 -2.29
CA SER A 114 17.40 1.18 -1.78
C SER A 114 17.50 -0.04 -0.86
N LEU A 115 18.54 -0.87 -1.01
CA LEU A 115 18.78 -2.05 -0.18
C LEU A 115 19.56 -1.76 1.11
N GLU A 116 20.25 -0.62 1.19
CA GLU A 116 21.15 -0.28 2.31
C GLU A 116 20.67 0.93 3.10
N ASN A 117 20.02 1.88 2.44
CA ASN A 117 19.59 3.13 3.05
C ASN A 117 18.51 2.88 4.12
N ILE A 118 18.87 3.14 5.37
CA ILE A 118 18.01 2.92 6.54
C ILE A 118 16.64 3.61 6.44
N ASN A 119 16.52 4.66 5.65
CA ASN A 119 15.26 5.39 5.47
C ASN A 119 14.16 4.56 4.78
N TYR A 120 14.52 3.49 4.08
CA TYR A 120 13.57 2.56 3.46
C TYR A 120 13.18 1.38 4.37
N PHE A 121 13.71 1.31 5.60
CA PHE A 121 13.46 0.22 6.54
C PHE A 121 12.83 0.76 7.83
N ASN A 122 11.51 0.84 7.89
CA ASN A 122 10.77 1.44 8.99
C ASN A 122 11.26 0.97 10.38
N VAL A 123 11.37 -0.33 10.60
CA VAL A 123 11.79 -0.89 11.89
C VAL A 123 13.22 -0.50 12.25
N LYS A 124 14.15 -0.56 11.30
CA LYS A 124 15.55 -0.14 11.52
C LYS A 124 15.61 1.35 11.82
N LYS A 125 14.85 2.17 11.05
CA LYS A 125 14.80 3.61 11.22
C LYS A 125 14.25 4.01 12.60
N VAL A 126 13.12 3.46 13.01
CA VAL A 126 12.52 3.76 14.33
C VAL A 126 13.46 3.37 15.46
N LYS A 127 14.10 2.18 15.40
CA LYS A 127 15.09 1.76 16.39
C LYS A 127 16.30 2.71 16.46
N SER A 128 16.76 3.24 15.31
CA SER A 128 17.89 4.18 15.28
C SER A 128 17.58 5.55 15.90
N LEU A 129 16.31 5.92 15.96
CA LEU A 129 15.87 7.19 16.56
C LEU A 129 15.75 7.13 18.08
N ASN A 130 16.00 5.97 18.71
CA ASN A 130 15.84 5.74 20.15
C ASN A 130 14.52 6.28 20.72
N VAL A 131 13.45 6.24 19.96
CA VAL A 131 12.13 6.65 20.42
C VAL A 131 11.67 5.62 21.46
N LYS A 132 11.55 6.07 22.72
CA LYS A 132 11.00 5.28 23.83
C LYS A 132 9.49 5.33 23.83
#